data_b54aca3ec65584df6578e61267bace55
#
_entry.id   b54aca3ec65584df6578e61267bace55
#
_cell.length_a   1.000
_cell.length_b   1.000
_cell.length_c   1.000
_cell.angle_alpha   90.00
_cell.angle_beta   90.00
_cell.angle_gamma   90.00
#
_symmetry.space_group_name_H-M   'P 1'
#
loop_
_entity.id
_entity.type
_entity.pdbx_description
1 polymer ?
#
loop_
_entity_poly.entity_id
_entity_poly.type
_entity_poly.pdbx_seq_one_letter_code
_entity_poly.pdbx_strand_id
1 'polypeptide(L)'
;RGARKGMTDTALRTADSGYLTRRMVDVSQQVIIREKNCGTTHGIWVGAVIQKGDVIDTFGNRIRGRYPVHDVVDPKTGELLHSKDVMMMPEDAAKFEAHGIEKIYIRTILGCRARNGVCAKCYGMNLATSKEVDLGEAVGIIAAQSIGEPGTQLTMRTFHSGGVAGDDITQGLPRVEELFEARRPKKMAQISEITGVVNIDDTHRTALRNITVTAE
;
A
#
# COMPACT_ATOMS: atom_id res chain seq x y z
N ARG A 1 32.37 2.49 -23.59
CA ARG A 1 32.56 3.01 -22.22
C ARG A 1 31.25 3.00 -21.40
N GLY A 2 30.08 3.32 -21.97
CA GLY A 2 28.78 3.37 -21.29
C GLY A 2 28.32 2.04 -20.67
N ALA A 3 28.41 0.94 -21.42
CA ALA A 3 28.03 -0.38 -20.91
C ALA A 3 28.83 -0.81 -19.69
N ARG A 4 30.14 -0.57 -19.68
CA ARG A 4 31.00 -0.89 -18.55
C ARG A 4 30.67 -0.04 -17.31
N LYS A 5 30.37 1.25 -17.48
CA LYS A 5 29.91 2.14 -16.39
C LYS A 5 28.55 1.65 -15.85
N GLY A 6 27.64 1.23 -16.73
CA GLY A 6 26.35 0.66 -16.36
C GLY A 6 26.48 -0.60 -15.49
N MET A 7 27.31 -1.54 -15.89
CA MET A 7 27.56 -2.76 -15.10
C MET A 7 28.14 -2.45 -13.71
N THR A 8 29.10 -1.53 -13.62
CA THR A 8 29.70 -1.13 -12.34
C THR A 8 28.69 -0.47 -11.42
N ASP A 9 27.85 0.43 -11.94
CA ASP A 9 26.82 1.13 -11.17
C ASP A 9 25.73 0.15 -10.67
N THR A 10 25.33 -0.81 -11.49
CA THR A 10 24.40 -1.88 -11.09
C THR A 10 24.98 -2.71 -9.95
N ALA A 11 26.26 -3.11 -10.04
CA ALA A 11 26.92 -3.88 -9.01
C ALA A 11 27.00 -3.12 -7.66
N LEU A 12 27.26 -1.81 -7.68
CA LEU A 12 27.29 -0.98 -6.48
C LEU A 12 25.89 -0.81 -5.87
N ARG A 13 24.85 -0.58 -6.67
CA ARG A 13 23.48 -0.40 -6.19
C ARG A 13 22.85 -1.68 -5.63
N THR A 14 23.35 -2.84 -5.99
CA THR A 14 22.91 -4.11 -5.40
C THR A 14 23.20 -4.13 -3.89
N ALA A 15 24.31 -3.55 -3.46
CA ALA A 15 24.65 -3.41 -2.05
C ALA A 15 23.63 -2.51 -1.30
N ASP A 16 23.20 -1.41 -1.92
CA ASP A 16 22.19 -0.49 -1.33
C ASP A 16 20.84 -1.19 -1.14
N SER A 17 20.40 -1.96 -2.14
CA SER A 17 19.17 -2.77 -2.04
C SER A 17 19.26 -3.80 -0.92
N GLY A 18 20.40 -4.50 -0.79
CA GLY A 18 20.63 -5.45 0.29
C GLY A 18 20.65 -4.79 1.68
N TYR A 19 21.23 -3.61 1.79
CA TYR A 19 21.26 -2.84 3.03
C TYR A 19 19.87 -2.33 3.42
N LEU A 20 19.06 -1.86 2.46
CA LEU A 20 17.67 -1.48 2.71
C LEU A 20 16.85 -2.67 3.24
N THR A 21 16.96 -3.82 2.58
CA THR A 21 16.27 -5.06 3.00
C THR A 21 16.64 -5.45 4.42
N ARG A 22 17.93 -5.42 4.75
CA ARG A 22 18.41 -5.72 6.10
C ARG A 22 17.81 -4.79 7.15
N ARG A 23 17.80 -3.48 6.90
CA ARG A 23 17.19 -2.50 7.83
C ARG A 23 15.70 -2.75 8.01
N MET A 24 14.97 -3.06 6.93
CA MET A 24 13.56 -3.40 7.01
C MET A 24 13.32 -4.66 7.85
N VAL A 25 14.14 -5.70 7.67
CA VAL A 25 14.05 -6.93 8.48
C VAL A 25 14.34 -6.63 9.95
N ASP A 26 15.38 -5.87 10.26
CA ASP A 26 15.75 -5.53 11.63
C ASP A 26 14.63 -4.80 12.37
N VAL A 27 13.92 -3.90 11.69
CA VAL A 27 12.78 -3.16 12.28
C VAL A 27 11.52 -4.03 12.38
N SER A 28 11.25 -4.86 11.38
CA SER A 28 9.99 -5.61 11.29
C SER A 28 10.02 -7.01 11.91
N GLN A 29 11.19 -7.51 12.33
CA GLN A 29 11.31 -8.87 12.91
C GLN A 29 10.43 -9.13 14.13
N GLN A 30 10.03 -8.06 14.85
CA GLN A 30 9.16 -8.18 16.01
C GLN A 30 7.67 -8.27 15.64
N VAL A 31 7.32 -8.04 14.36
CA VAL A 31 5.94 -8.12 13.87
C VAL A 31 5.62 -9.58 13.57
N ILE A 32 5.09 -10.26 14.57
CA ILE A 32 4.75 -11.69 14.56
C ILE A 32 3.27 -11.82 14.89
N ILE A 33 2.62 -12.86 14.40
CA ILE A 33 1.23 -13.18 14.77
C ILE A 33 1.22 -13.72 16.21
N ARG A 34 0.69 -12.93 17.16
CA ARG A 34 0.72 -13.25 18.59
C ARG A 34 -0.59 -13.81 19.13
N GLU A 35 -1.70 -13.44 18.56
CA GLU A 35 -3.03 -13.80 19.04
C GLU A 35 -4.01 -13.97 17.87
N LYS A 36 -5.09 -14.71 18.09
CA LYS A 36 -6.09 -14.93 17.04
C LYS A 36 -6.92 -13.68 16.77
N ASN A 37 -7.35 -12.97 17.80
CA ASN A 37 -8.25 -11.83 17.66
C ASN A 37 -8.02 -10.76 18.76
N CYS A 38 -7.68 -9.55 18.36
CA CYS A 38 -7.46 -8.41 19.28
C CYS A 38 -8.75 -7.65 19.65
N GLY A 39 -9.91 -8.03 19.11
CA GLY A 39 -11.19 -7.37 19.39
C GLY A 39 -11.32 -5.94 18.91
N THR A 40 -10.49 -5.48 17.96
CA THR A 40 -10.57 -4.12 17.43
C THR A 40 -11.87 -3.88 16.66
N THR A 41 -12.40 -2.66 16.79
CA THR A 41 -13.51 -2.12 16.00
C THR A 41 -13.03 -1.12 14.94
N HIS A 42 -11.71 -0.89 14.86
CA HIS A 42 -11.12 0.00 13.88
C HIS A 42 -10.74 -0.77 12.62
N GLY A 43 -11.04 -0.17 11.48
CA GLY A 43 -10.75 -0.74 10.16
C GLY A 43 -10.61 0.34 9.11
N ILE A 44 -10.70 -0.05 7.86
CA ILE A 44 -10.70 0.85 6.69
C ILE A 44 -11.83 0.46 5.75
N TRP A 45 -12.38 1.44 5.05
CA TRP A 45 -13.34 1.20 3.97
C TRP A 45 -12.60 0.78 2.70
N VAL A 46 -13.03 -0.32 2.14
CA VAL A 46 -12.44 -0.89 0.92
C VAL A 46 -13.54 -1.14 -0.11
N GLY A 47 -13.29 -0.69 -1.33
CA GLY A 47 -14.10 -0.92 -2.52
C GLY A 47 -13.19 -1.05 -3.75
N ALA A 48 -13.72 -1.19 -4.95
CA ALA A 48 -12.94 -1.20 -6.18
C ALA A 48 -12.15 0.10 -6.36
N VAL A 49 -10.96 0.02 -6.95
CA VAL A 49 -10.17 1.20 -7.31
C VAL A 49 -10.39 1.49 -8.79
N ILE A 50 -11.02 2.62 -9.05
CA ILE A 50 -11.31 3.09 -10.40
C ILE A 50 -10.50 4.36 -10.65
N GLN A 51 -9.75 4.40 -11.75
CA GLN A 51 -9.01 5.59 -12.17
C GLN A 51 -9.30 5.89 -13.64
N LYS A 52 -9.74 7.11 -13.92
CA LYS A 52 -10.12 7.57 -15.28
C LYS A 52 -11.16 6.68 -16.00
N GLY A 53 -11.99 5.96 -15.26
CA GLY A 53 -13.01 5.04 -15.81
C GLY A 53 -12.56 3.58 -15.91
N ASP A 54 -11.25 3.31 -15.76
CA ASP A 54 -10.73 1.93 -15.77
C ASP A 54 -10.63 1.37 -14.35
N VAL A 55 -11.03 0.11 -14.19
CA VAL A 55 -10.90 -0.62 -12.92
C VAL A 55 -9.46 -1.13 -12.81
N ILE A 56 -8.67 -0.49 -11.93
CA ILE A 56 -7.27 -0.89 -11.68
C ILE A 56 -7.24 -2.12 -10.79
N ASP A 57 -8.08 -2.15 -9.74
CA ASP A 57 -8.14 -3.27 -8.81
C ASP A 57 -9.59 -3.54 -8.44
N THR A 58 -9.99 -4.79 -8.62
CA THR A 58 -11.38 -5.22 -8.41
C THR A 58 -11.72 -5.28 -6.93
N PHE A 59 -13.00 -5.12 -6.60
CA PHE A 59 -13.47 -5.25 -5.23
C PHE A 59 -13.12 -6.61 -4.62
N GLY A 60 -13.30 -7.70 -5.39
CA GLY A 60 -12.96 -9.05 -4.96
C GLY A 60 -11.47 -9.24 -4.59
N ASN A 61 -10.55 -8.68 -5.38
CA ASN A 61 -9.12 -8.75 -5.07
C ASN A 61 -8.80 -8.03 -3.75
N ARG A 62 -9.45 -6.90 -3.50
CA ARG A 62 -9.17 -6.08 -2.33
C ARG A 62 -9.72 -6.62 -1.02
N ILE A 63 -10.80 -7.39 -1.05
CA ILE A 63 -11.36 -8.05 0.13
C ILE A 63 -10.77 -9.44 0.36
N ARG A 64 -10.11 -10.01 -0.64
CA ARG A 64 -9.54 -11.37 -0.57
C ARG A 64 -8.71 -11.57 0.68
N GLY A 65 -9.08 -12.58 1.48
CA GLY A 65 -8.34 -12.97 2.67
C GLY A 65 -8.44 -11.99 3.83
N ARG A 66 -9.38 -11.05 3.79
CA ARG A 66 -9.61 -10.08 4.86
C ARG A 66 -10.84 -10.44 5.68
N TYR A 67 -10.89 -9.92 6.90
CA TYR A 67 -12.04 -10.06 7.78
C TYR A 67 -12.80 -8.72 7.85
N PRO A 68 -14.13 -8.70 7.77
CA PRO A 68 -14.89 -7.49 8.02
C PRO A 68 -14.86 -7.16 9.51
N VAL A 69 -15.01 -5.89 9.85
CA VAL A 69 -15.07 -5.43 11.26
C VAL A 69 -16.42 -5.77 11.88
N HIS A 70 -17.48 -5.65 11.10
CA HIS A 70 -18.86 -5.95 11.48
C HIS A 70 -19.44 -6.98 10.54
N ASP A 71 -20.52 -7.63 10.99
CA ASP A 71 -21.28 -8.50 10.11
C ASP A 71 -21.80 -7.70 8.91
N VAL A 72 -21.66 -8.28 7.71
CA VAL A 72 -22.13 -7.65 6.48
C VAL A 72 -23.60 -8.06 6.27
N VAL A 73 -24.48 -7.09 6.31
CA VAL A 73 -25.92 -7.28 6.16
C VAL A 73 -26.43 -6.58 4.90
N ASP A 74 -27.47 -7.12 4.30
CA ASP A 74 -28.15 -6.48 3.19
C ASP A 74 -28.78 -5.16 3.64
N PRO A 75 -28.48 -4.02 3.01
CA PRO A 75 -29.05 -2.73 3.38
C PRO A 75 -30.56 -2.65 3.17
N LYS A 76 -31.16 -3.54 2.37
CA LYS A 76 -32.59 -3.54 2.06
C LYS A 76 -33.40 -4.50 2.93
N THR A 77 -32.90 -5.72 3.11
CA THR A 77 -33.60 -6.79 3.83
C THR A 77 -33.13 -6.97 5.27
N GLY A 78 -31.91 -6.49 5.61
CA GLY A 78 -31.29 -6.75 6.90
C GLY A 78 -30.80 -8.19 7.07
N GLU A 79 -30.81 -8.99 6.01
CA GLU A 79 -30.33 -10.37 6.04
C GLU A 79 -28.81 -10.42 6.16
N LEU A 80 -28.30 -11.38 6.93
CA LEU A 80 -26.86 -11.60 7.10
C LEU A 80 -26.27 -12.20 5.81
N LEU A 81 -25.44 -11.42 5.11
CA LEU A 81 -24.73 -11.85 3.91
C LEU A 81 -23.39 -12.51 4.24
N HIS A 82 -22.67 -11.99 5.24
CA HIS A 82 -21.37 -12.50 5.64
C HIS A 82 -21.06 -12.18 7.11
N SER A 83 -20.55 -13.18 7.86
CA SER A 83 -20.18 -12.98 9.26
C SER A 83 -18.79 -12.35 9.40
N LYS A 84 -18.62 -11.48 10.40
CA LYS A 84 -17.34 -10.87 10.78
C LYS A 84 -16.26 -11.88 11.19
N ASP A 85 -16.66 -13.09 11.54
CA ASP A 85 -15.75 -14.14 12.01
C ASP A 85 -15.26 -15.05 10.88
N VAL A 86 -15.79 -14.88 9.67
CA VAL A 86 -15.40 -15.61 8.48
C VAL A 86 -14.53 -14.76 7.57
N MET A 87 -13.51 -15.36 7.00
CA MET A 87 -12.61 -14.70 6.05
C MET A 87 -13.30 -14.54 4.70
N MET A 88 -13.28 -13.34 4.15
CA MET A 88 -13.86 -13.04 2.84
C MET A 88 -12.99 -13.58 1.71
N MET A 89 -13.64 -14.13 0.69
CA MET A 89 -13.01 -14.61 -0.53
C MET A 89 -13.45 -13.76 -1.74
N PRO A 90 -12.75 -13.80 -2.87
CA PRO A 90 -13.11 -12.99 -4.04
C PRO A 90 -14.54 -13.25 -4.55
N GLU A 91 -15.05 -14.45 -4.34
CA GLU A 91 -16.40 -14.87 -4.74
C GLU A 91 -17.50 -14.16 -3.95
N ASP A 92 -17.19 -13.74 -2.71
CA ASP A 92 -18.16 -13.00 -1.88
C ASP A 92 -18.41 -11.61 -2.43
N ALA A 93 -17.47 -11.02 -3.18
CA ALA A 93 -17.62 -9.72 -3.81
C ALA A 93 -18.84 -9.66 -4.74
N ALA A 94 -19.04 -10.70 -5.55
CA ALA A 94 -20.19 -10.78 -6.46
C ALA A 94 -21.52 -10.78 -5.70
N LYS A 95 -21.58 -11.41 -4.53
CA LYS A 95 -22.77 -11.40 -3.65
C LYS A 95 -23.01 -10.00 -3.10
N PHE A 96 -21.95 -9.31 -2.64
CA PHE A 96 -22.07 -7.96 -2.09
C PHE A 96 -22.51 -6.94 -3.14
N GLU A 97 -21.91 -7.00 -4.33
CA GLU A 97 -22.26 -6.14 -5.46
C GLU A 97 -23.72 -6.36 -5.92
N ALA A 98 -24.21 -7.60 -5.94
CA ALA A 98 -25.62 -7.93 -6.27
C ALA A 98 -26.62 -7.29 -5.30
N HIS A 99 -26.21 -7.08 -4.03
CA HIS A 99 -27.02 -6.40 -3.00
C HIS A 99 -26.74 -4.89 -2.91
N GLY A 100 -25.92 -4.34 -3.82
CA GLY A 100 -25.61 -2.90 -3.90
C GLY A 100 -24.57 -2.44 -2.88
N ILE A 101 -23.75 -3.34 -2.35
CA ILE A 101 -22.67 -3.01 -1.43
C ILE A 101 -21.38 -2.80 -2.25
N GLU A 102 -20.97 -1.55 -2.42
CA GLU A 102 -19.77 -1.17 -3.16
C GLU A 102 -18.52 -1.07 -2.27
N LYS A 103 -18.70 -0.93 -0.96
CA LYS A 103 -17.61 -0.77 0.01
C LYS A 103 -17.90 -1.54 1.28
N ILE A 104 -16.87 -2.16 1.85
CA ILE A 104 -16.95 -2.89 3.11
C ILE A 104 -15.88 -2.34 4.08
N TYR A 105 -16.24 -2.29 5.36
CA TYR A 105 -15.34 -1.89 6.42
C TYR A 105 -14.57 -3.12 6.91
N ILE A 106 -13.28 -3.21 6.54
CA ILE A 106 -12.43 -4.38 6.80
C ILE A 106 -11.40 -4.12 7.90
N ARG A 107 -10.97 -5.19 8.56
CA ARG A 107 -9.87 -5.15 9.53
C ARG A 107 -8.54 -4.92 8.83
N THR A 108 -7.65 -4.20 9.50
CA THR A 108 -6.29 -3.91 9.00
C THR A 108 -5.28 -4.01 10.13
N ILE A 109 -4.03 -4.30 9.78
CA ILE A 109 -2.92 -4.32 10.73
C ILE A 109 -2.71 -2.95 11.41
N LEU A 110 -3.04 -1.84 10.71
CA LEU A 110 -2.89 -0.48 11.23
C LEU A 110 -3.84 -0.17 12.39
N GLY A 111 -5.00 -0.84 12.43
CA GLY A 111 -5.98 -0.72 13.52
C GLY A 111 -5.87 -1.84 14.56
N CYS A 112 -4.86 -2.69 14.47
CA CYS A 112 -4.69 -3.81 15.39
C CYS A 112 -4.33 -3.34 16.79
N ARG A 113 -4.96 -3.93 17.82
CA ARG A 113 -4.74 -3.63 19.24
C ARG A 113 -3.83 -4.64 19.95
N ALA A 114 -3.23 -5.58 19.22
CA ALA A 114 -2.26 -6.51 19.79
C ALA A 114 -1.07 -5.73 20.38
N ARG A 115 -0.63 -6.09 21.59
CA ARG A 115 0.44 -5.36 22.28
C ARG A 115 1.78 -5.43 21.58
N ASN A 116 2.16 -6.63 21.10
CA ASN A 116 3.42 -6.86 20.39
C ASN A 116 3.11 -7.70 19.16
N GLY A 117 3.32 -7.14 17.98
CA GLY A 117 2.99 -7.82 16.73
C GLY A 117 1.55 -7.56 16.27
N VAL A 118 0.91 -8.55 15.65
CA VAL A 118 -0.39 -8.43 15.00
C VAL A 118 -1.25 -9.65 15.33
N CYS A 119 -2.58 -9.52 15.32
CA CYS A 119 -3.47 -10.68 15.45
C CYS A 119 -3.80 -11.28 14.08
N ALA A 120 -4.15 -12.58 14.05
CA ALA A 120 -4.46 -13.33 12.83
C ALA A 120 -5.60 -12.68 12.03
N LYS A 121 -6.70 -12.29 12.69
CA LYS A 121 -7.84 -11.65 11.99
C LYS A 121 -7.52 -10.28 11.38
N CYS A 122 -6.61 -9.48 11.97
CA CYS A 122 -6.20 -8.20 11.38
C CYS A 122 -5.23 -8.39 10.22
N TYR A 123 -4.43 -9.44 10.25
CA TYR A 123 -3.54 -9.81 9.15
C TYR A 123 -4.33 -10.49 8.02
N GLY A 124 -5.12 -11.51 8.36
CA GLY A 124 -5.97 -12.25 7.44
C GLY A 124 -5.31 -13.51 6.88
N MET A 125 -5.32 -13.64 5.56
CA MET A 125 -4.90 -14.84 4.85
C MET A 125 -3.38 -14.93 4.70
N ASN A 126 -2.84 -16.13 4.94
CA ASN A 126 -1.51 -16.50 4.48
C ASN A 126 -1.56 -16.80 2.98
N LEU A 127 -0.81 -16.04 2.18
CA LEU A 127 -0.84 -16.12 0.71
C LEU A 127 -0.29 -17.43 0.16
N ALA A 128 0.56 -18.14 0.90
CA ALA A 128 1.13 -19.41 0.45
C ALA A 128 0.14 -20.57 0.58
N THR A 129 -0.66 -20.57 1.67
CA THR A 129 -1.59 -21.67 1.98
C THR A 129 -3.04 -21.34 1.65
N SER A 130 -3.36 -20.06 1.37
CA SER A 130 -4.72 -19.54 1.20
C SER A 130 -5.66 -19.80 2.39
N LYS A 131 -5.09 -20.00 3.57
CA LYS A 131 -5.81 -20.19 4.84
C LYS A 131 -5.54 -19.03 5.78
N GLU A 132 -6.27 -18.97 6.90
CA GLU A 132 -5.95 -18.03 7.97
C GLU A 132 -4.50 -18.23 8.43
N VAL A 133 -3.81 -17.13 8.71
CA VAL A 133 -2.41 -17.15 9.16
C VAL A 133 -2.28 -17.82 10.53
N ASP A 134 -1.25 -18.63 10.71
CA ASP A 134 -0.98 -19.33 11.95
C ASP A 134 -0.34 -18.42 13.01
N LEU A 135 -0.55 -18.80 14.28
CA LEU A 135 0.13 -18.13 15.39
C LEU A 135 1.63 -18.40 15.34
N GLY A 136 2.43 -17.36 15.58
CA GLY A 136 3.89 -17.43 15.56
C GLY A 136 4.50 -17.11 14.18
N GLU A 137 3.73 -16.89 13.14
CA GLU A 137 4.25 -16.56 11.83
C GLU A 137 4.90 -15.16 11.83
N ALA A 138 6.11 -15.06 11.30
CA ALA A 138 6.92 -13.84 11.27
C ALA A 138 6.58 -12.99 10.04
N VAL A 139 5.37 -12.44 10.02
CA VAL A 139 4.81 -11.70 8.87
C VAL A 139 5.59 -10.44 8.54
N GLY A 140 6.26 -9.83 9.53
CA GLY A 140 7.09 -8.66 9.31
C GLY A 140 8.33 -8.97 8.46
N ILE A 141 8.99 -10.11 8.72
CA ILE A 141 10.13 -10.57 7.92
C ILE A 141 9.69 -10.89 6.49
N ILE A 142 8.55 -11.58 6.34
CA ILE A 142 7.97 -11.90 5.03
C ILE A 142 7.71 -10.60 4.23
N ALA A 143 7.12 -9.60 4.87
CA ALA A 143 6.87 -8.31 4.24
C ALA A 143 8.18 -7.61 3.83
N ALA A 144 9.19 -7.55 4.71
CA ALA A 144 10.47 -6.94 4.42
C ALA A 144 11.20 -7.62 3.25
N GLN A 145 11.18 -8.95 3.21
CA GLN A 145 11.77 -9.72 2.12
C GLN A 145 11.02 -9.52 0.80
N SER A 146 9.68 -9.48 0.83
CA SER A 146 8.84 -9.27 -0.35
C SER A 146 9.01 -7.87 -0.94
N ILE A 147 9.35 -6.87 -0.13
CA ILE A 147 9.68 -5.51 -0.57
C ILE A 147 11.12 -5.43 -1.07
N GLY A 148 12.04 -6.11 -0.40
CA GLY A 148 13.48 -6.05 -0.70
C GLY A 148 13.90 -6.87 -1.92
N GLU A 149 13.24 -8.00 -2.18
CA GLU A 149 13.56 -8.85 -3.34
C GLU A 149 13.47 -8.07 -4.67
N PRO A 150 12.36 -7.39 -5.02
CA PRO A 150 12.31 -6.62 -6.25
C PRO A 150 13.19 -5.37 -6.25
N GLY A 151 13.73 -4.95 -5.12
CA GLY A 151 14.65 -3.82 -5.01
C GLY A 151 15.88 -3.99 -5.90
N THR A 152 16.45 -5.19 -5.96
CA THR A 152 17.57 -5.51 -6.84
C THR A 152 17.19 -5.39 -8.31
N GLN A 153 16.00 -5.86 -8.70
CA GLN A 153 15.50 -5.73 -10.07
C GLN A 153 15.20 -4.26 -10.42
N LEU A 154 14.70 -3.48 -9.48
CA LEU A 154 14.45 -2.06 -9.66
C LEU A 154 15.75 -1.28 -9.94
N THR A 155 16.86 -1.65 -9.28
CA THR A 155 18.18 -1.07 -9.56
C THR A 155 18.69 -1.40 -10.95
N MET A 156 18.38 -2.58 -11.49
CA MET A 156 18.76 -3.00 -12.84
C MET A 156 17.94 -2.28 -13.91
N ARG A 157 16.63 -2.07 -13.70
CA ARG A 157 15.73 -1.44 -14.70
C ARG A 157 15.94 0.05 -14.88
N THR A 158 16.35 0.79 -13.85
CA THR A 158 16.62 2.24 -13.97
C THR A 158 17.75 2.57 -14.95
N PHE A 159 18.57 1.58 -15.33
CA PHE A 159 19.63 1.73 -16.33
C PHE A 159 19.14 1.69 -17.76
N HIS A 160 18.07 0.97 -18.05
CA HIS A 160 17.55 0.81 -19.41
C HIS A 160 16.60 1.94 -19.84
N SER A 161 16.12 2.74 -18.89
CA SER A 161 15.26 3.91 -19.15
C SER A 161 16.02 5.23 -19.22
N GLY A 162 17.33 5.20 -19.40
CA GLY A 162 18.18 6.38 -19.51
C GLY A 162 17.98 7.15 -20.82
N GLY A 163 16.93 7.97 -20.88
CA GLY A 163 16.67 8.76 -22.07
C GLY A 163 15.70 9.91 -21.91
N VAL A 164 14.95 10.00 -20.83
CA VAL A 164 14.05 11.15 -20.61
C VAL A 164 14.52 11.90 -19.36
N ALA A 165 15.47 12.79 -19.58
CA ALA A 165 15.83 13.83 -18.61
C ALA A 165 14.65 14.81 -18.53
N GLY A 166 13.83 14.69 -17.50
CA GLY A 166 12.79 15.72 -17.35
C GLY A 166 12.14 15.71 -15.98
N ASP A 167 11.46 14.69 -15.57
CA ASP A 167 10.47 14.93 -14.53
C ASP A 167 10.62 14.18 -13.21
N ASP A 168 11.44 13.14 -13.11
CA ASP A 168 11.57 12.41 -11.84
C ASP A 168 13.00 11.94 -11.55
N ILE A 169 13.77 12.77 -10.86
CA ILE A 169 15.16 12.48 -10.44
C ILE A 169 15.19 11.40 -9.34
N THR A 170 14.04 11.11 -8.71
CA THR A 170 13.89 10.17 -7.60
C THR A 170 12.97 9.01 -7.94
N GLN A 171 13.22 8.34 -9.08
CA GLN A 171 12.54 7.08 -9.42
C GLN A 171 13.36 5.88 -8.92
N GLY A 172 12.66 4.79 -8.66
CA GLY A 172 13.29 3.54 -8.27
C GLY A 172 13.70 3.47 -6.80
N LEU A 173 14.83 2.81 -6.53
CA LEU A 173 15.30 2.53 -5.17
C LEU A 173 15.46 3.78 -4.28
N PRO A 174 16.01 4.91 -4.74
CA PRO A 174 16.13 6.11 -3.91
C PRO A 174 14.78 6.62 -3.40
N ARG A 175 13.71 6.50 -4.19
CA ARG A 175 12.36 6.91 -3.76
C ARG A 175 11.79 5.96 -2.72
N VAL A 176 12.04 4.66 -2.87
CA VAL A 176 11.65 3.65 -1.88
C VAL A 176 12.34 3.93 -0.54
N GLU A 177 13.63 4.25 -0.55
CA GLU A 177 14.37 4.63 0.66
C GLU A 177 13.83 5.90 1.32
N GLU A 178 13.55 6.95 0.54
CA GLU A 178 12.95 8.18 1.06
C GLU A 178 11.62 7.90 1.80
N LEU A 179 10.77 7.03 1.25
CA LEU A 179 9.48 6.67 1.85
C LEU A 179 9.64 5.85 3.12
N PHE A 180 10.48 4.81 3.11
CA PHE A 180 10.67 3.93 4.28
C PHE A 180 11.43 4.60 5.42
N GLU A 181 12.35 5.50 5.11
CA GLU A 181 13.10 6.23 6.12
C GLU A 181 12.46 7.56 6.52
N ALA A 182 11.31 7.89 5.92
CA ALA A 182 10.62 9.17 6.13
C ALA A 182 11.55 10.38 5.90
N ARG A 183 12.47 10.27 4.94
CA ARG A 183 13.38 11.36 4.58
C ARG A 183 12.61 12.47 3.87
N ARG A 184 13.07 13.69 4.05
CA ARG A 184 12.52 14.83 3.31
C ARG A 184 12.78 14.64 1.80
N PRO A 185 11.73 14.60 0.96
CA PRO A 185 11.92 14.38 -0.46
C PRO A 185 12.69 15.54 -1.11
N LYS A 186 13.49 15.24 -2.13
CA LYS A 186 14.27 16.24 -2.87
C LYS A 186 13.39 17.26 -3.57
N LYS A 187 12.23 16.82 -4.09
CA LYS A 187 11.19 17.70 -4.64
C LYS A 187 9.98 17.61 -3.75
N MET A 188 9.76 18.61 -2.93
CA MET A 188 8.57 18.71 -2.09
C MET A 188 7.42 19.31 -2.88
N ALA A 189 6.22 18.75 -2.71
CA ALA A 189 5.00 19.39 -3.15
C ALA A 189 4.78 20.68 -2.35
N GLN A 190 4.31 21.72 -3.01
CA GLN A 190 3.83 22.93 -2.34
C GLN A 190 2.46 22.61 -1.73
N ILE A 191 2.32 22.84 -0.44
CA ILE A 191 1.09 22.57 0.30
C ILE A 191 0.53 23.91 0.77
N SER A 192 -0.78 24.12 0.57
CA SER A 192 -1.46 25.30 1.09
C SER A 192 -1.55 25.22 2.62
N GLU A 193 -1.22 26.32 3.29
CA GLU A 193 -1.37 26.47 4.74
C GLU A 193 -2.79 26.89 5.13
N ILE A 194 -3.60 27.36 4.15
CA ILE A 194 -4.96 27.82 4.35
C ILE A 194 -5.97 26.96 3.59
N THR A 195 -7.15 26.81 4.13
CA THR A 195 -8.31 26.20 3.46
C THR A 195 -9.02 27.25 2.63
N GLY A 196 -9.41 26.93 1.40
CA GLY A 196 -10.11 27.90 0.55
C GLY A 196 -10.27 27.45 -0.89
N VAL A 197 -10.75 28.36 -1.73
CA VAL A 197 -10.94 28.14 -3.15
C VAL A 197 -9.64 28.35 -3.91
N VAL A 198 -9.27 27.36 -4.73
CA VAL A 198 -8.06 27.39 -5.56
C VAL A 198 -8.38 28.02 -6.91
N ASN A 199 -7.64 29.07 -7.29
CA ASN A 199 -7.65 29.63 -8.62
C ASN A 199 -6.30 29.41 -9.29
N ILE A 200 -6.30 28.86 -10.52
CA ILE A 200 -5.09 28.59 -11.31
C ILE A 200 -5.12 29.53 -12.52
N ASP A 201 -4.13 30.39 -12.62
CA ASP A 201 -3.96 31.33 -13.73
C ASP A 201 -2.92 30.77 -14.71
N ASP A 202 -3.39 30.37 -15.90
CA ASP A 202 -2.60 29.81 -17.00
C ASP A 202 -2.26 30.86 -18.08
N THR A 203 -2.54 32.13 -17.85
CA THR A 203 -2.41 33.20 -18.88
C THR A 203 -0.97 33.58 -19.19
N HIS A 204 0.00 33.11 -18.45
CA HIS A 204 1.41 33.42 -18.67
C HIS A 204 2.05 32.48 -19.69
N ARG A 205 2.69 33.04 -20.71
CA ARG A 205 3.47 32.33 -21.76
C ARG A 205 4.74 31.61 -21.24
N THR A 206 4.97 31.64 -19.94
CA THR A 206 6.08 30.97 -19.27
C THR A 206 5.61 29.68 -18.65
N ALA A 207 6.50 28.71 -18.49
CA ALA A 207 6.21 27.41 -17.83
C ALA A 207 5.81 27.52 -16.34
N LEU A 208 5.61 28.72 -15.83
CA LEU A 208 5.18 29.03 -14.47
C LEU A 208 3.67 29.30 -14.45
N ARG A 209 2.98 28.63 -13.52
CA ARG A 209 1.56 28.84 -13.24
C ARG A 209 1.41 29.52 -11.90
N ASN A 210 0.56 30.56 -11.85
CA ASN A 210 0.20 31.19 -10.59
C ASN A 210 -0.99 30.44 -9.97
N ILE A 211 -0.79 29.96 -8.76
CA ILE A 211 -1.83 29.29 -7.98
C ILE A 211 -2.15 30.18 -6.79
N THR A 212 -3.38 30.65 -6.72
CA THR A 212 -3.88 31.48 -5.63
C THR A 212 -4.91 30.71 -4.83
N VAL A 213 -4.75 30.65 -3.53
CA VAL A 213 -5.74 30.07 -2.61
C VAL A 213 -6.36 31.21 -1.82
N THR A 214 -7.68 31.39 -1.96
CA THR A 214 -8.44 32.43 -1.26
C THR A 214 -9.22 31.76 -0.13
N ALA A 215 -9.01 32.20 1.11
CA ALA A 215 -9.78 31.71 2.25
C ALA A 215 -11.26 32.07 2.09
N GLU A 216 -12.15 31.17 2.51
CA GLU A 216 -13.58 31.42 2.61
C GLU A 216 -13.91 32.30 3.84
#